data_1bc843afd91846ccdadf6bd840d4ab9f
#
_entry.id   1bc843afd91846ccdadf6bd840d4ab9f
#
_cell.length_a   1.000
_cell.length_b   1.000
_cell.length_c   1.000
_cell.angle_alpha   90.00
_cell.angle_beta   90.00
_cell.angle_gamma   90.00
#
_symmetry.space_group_name_H-M   'P 1'
#
loop_
_entity.id
_entity.type
_entity.pdbx_description
1 polymer ?
#
loop_
_entity_poly.entity_id
_entity_poly.type
_entity_poly.pdbx_seq_one_letter_code
_entity_poly.pdbx_strand_id
1 'polypeptide(L)'
;MSSVAPPTRFSSGVVVVSVVDRKLKFLLLRAYRNWDFPKGLVEAGEEPIEAAIREVREETTLEDISFDWGMVFMDTGPYNKGKISRYYLARSIETHVSLPVNPALGFPEHHEARWVEFDIALQMVSPRLNPVVRWARDVINY
;
A
#
# COMPACT_ATOMS: atom_id res chain seq x y z
N MET A 1 -33.92 -13.88 -3.36
CA MET A 1 -33.17 -13.90 -3.55
C MET A 1 -32.37 -13.04 -3.47
N SER A 2 -31.93 -13.08 -3.08
CA SER A 2 -31.08 -12.00 -3.02
C SER A 2 -30.21 -12.00 -4.19
N SER A 3 -30.31 -11.08 -4.93
CA SER A 3 -29.27 -10.84 -5.82
C SER A 3 -28.10 -10.37 -5.01
N VAL A 4 -27.22 -11.21 -4.79
CA VAL A 4 -25.95 -10.82 -4.27
C VAL A 4 -25.23 -10.08 -5.38
N ALA A 5 -24.91 -8.84 -5.15
CA ALA A 5 -24.01 -8.15 -6.04
C ALA A 5 -22.75 -9.00 -6.20
N PRO A 6 -22.16 -9.07 -7.39
CA PRO A 6 -20.90 -9.78 -7.54
C PRO A 6 -19.92 -9.29 -6.49
N PRO A 7 -19.13 -10.16 -5.91
CA PRO A 7 -18.18 -9.73 -4.90
C PRO A 7 -17.29 -8.67 -5.49
N THR A 8 -17.30 -7.49 -4.88
CA THR A 8 -16.38 -6.43 -5.21
C THR A 8 -14.99 -6.91 -4.82
N ARG A 9 -14.06 -6.79 -5.75
CA ARG A 9 -12.68 -7.16 -5.45
C ARG A 9 -12.12 -6.14 -4.46
N PHE A 10 -11.78 -6.61 -3.30
CA PHE A 10 -11.31 -5.76 -2.22
C PHE A 10 -9.86 -6.06 -1.89
N SER A 11 -9.00 -5.03 -2.03
CA SER A 11 -7.60 -5.11 -1.68
C SER A 11 -7.33 -4.23 -0.47
N SER A 12 -6.30 -4.57 0.27
CA SER A 12 -5.89 -3.82 1.45
C SER A 12 -4.38 -3.68 1.45
N GLY A 13 -3.90 -2.50 1.81
CA GLY A 13 -2.49 -2.22 1.82
C GLY A 13 -2.14 -1.12 2.81
N VAL A 14 -0.90 -0.66 2.74
CA VAL A 14 -0.38 0.32 3.67
C VAL A 14 0.42 1.36 2.93
N VAL A 15 0.14 2.63 3.23
CA VAL A 15 1.07 3.71 2.91
C VAL A 15 2.16 3.62 3.97
N VAL A 16 3.31 3.09 3.60
CA VAL A 16 4.44 2.95 4.51
C VAL A 16 5.32 4.18 4.37
N VAL A 17 5.55 4.86 5.49
CA VAL A 17 6.40 6.05 5.51
C VAL A 17 7.57 5.83 6.45
N SER A 18 8.63 6.59 6.22
CA SER A 18 9.79 6.62 7.11
C SER A 18 10.39 8.02 7.06
N VAL A 19 11.05 8.41 8.14
CA VAL A 19 11.79 9.67 8.17
C VAL A 19 13.26 9.33 7.98
N VAL A 20 13.82 9.78 6.85
CA VAL A 20 15.21 9.53 6.48
C VAL A 20 15.89 10.88 6.30
N ASP A 21 16.95 11.12 7.05
CA ASP A 21 17.67 12.41 7.01
C ASP A 21 16.73 13.60 7.21
N ARG A 22 15.81 13.47 8.20
CA ARG A 22 14.81 14.49 8.56
C ARG A 22 13.77 14.73 7.49
N LYS A 23 13.68 13.86 6.49
CA LYS A 23 12.70 14.00 5.42
C LYS A 23 11.72 12.83 5.44
N LEU A 24 10.44 13.16 5.31
CA LEU A 24 9.39 12.15 5.21
C LEU A 24 9.46 11.50 3.83
N LYS A 25 9.57 10.18 3.83
CA LYS A 25 9.63 9.40 2.59
C LYS A 25 8.51 8.37 2.55
N PHE A 26 7.97 8.16 1.35
CA PHE A 26 6.92 7.19 1.08
C PHE A 26 7.53 6.02 0.33
N LEU A 27 7.15 4.81 0.71
CA LEU A 27 7.59 3.61 0.00
C LEU A 27 6.66 3.33 -1.16
N LEU A 28 7.20 3.29 -2.36
CA LEU A 28 6.46 2.93 -3.57
C LEU A 28 7.09 1.70 -4.21
N LEU A 29 6.24 0.83 -4.72
CA LEU A 29 6.65 -0.37 -5.43
C LEU A 29 6.19 -0.26 -6.89
N ARG A 30 7.04 -0.69 -7.82
CA ARG A 30 6.71 -0.64 -9.24
C ARG A 30 6.43 -2.05 -9.77
N ALA A 31 5.26 -2.20 -10.41
CA ALA A 31 4.93 -3.36 -11.21
C ALA A 31 4.73 -2.85 -12.64
N TYR A 32 5.62 -3.23 -13.55
CA TYR A 32 5.65 -2.73 -14.91
C TYR A 32 5.80 -1.20 -14.94
N ARG A 33 4.76 -0.47 -15.30
CA ARG A 33 4.79 1.00 -15.36
C ARG A 33 4.13 1.66 -14.15
N ASN A 34 3.50 0.85 -13.30
CA ASN A 34 2.66 1.39 -12.24
C ASN A 34 3.35 1.38 -10.91
N TRP A 35 3.38 2.55 -10.26
CA TRP A 35 3.87 2.70 -8.90
C TRP A 35 2.67 2.74 -7.95
N ASP A 36 2.73 1.95 -6.90
CA ASP A 36 1.66 1.83 -5.93
C ASP A 36 2.26 1.49 -4.57
N PHE A 37 1.44 1.52 -3.55
CA PHE A 37 1.82 1.07 -2.22
C PHE A 37 1.70 -0.45 -2.14
N PRO A 38 2.39 -1.09 -1.18
CA PRO A 38 2.19 -2.52 -0.95
C PRO A 38 0.73 -2.81 -0.65
N LYS A 39 0.13 -3.73 -1.38
CA LYS A 39 -1.26 -4.13 -1.18
C LYS A 39 -1.55 -5.43 -1.89
N GLY A 40 -2.66 -6.06 -1.51
CA GLY A 40 -3.15 -7.24 -2.20
C GLY A 40 -4.55 -7.60 -1.72
N LEU A 41 -5.10 -8.65 -2.31
CA LEU A 41 -6.47 -9.07 -2.03
C LEU A 41 -6.63 -9.52 -0.59
N VAL A 42 -7.74 -9.10 0.03
CA VAL A 42 -8.15 -9.62 1.33
C VAL A 42 -8.68 -11.04 1.11
N GLU A 43 -8.16 -11.98 1.89
CA GLU A 43 -8.51 -13.38 1.78
C GLU A 43 -9.71 -13.70 2.66
N ALA A 44 -10.39 -14.81 2.36
CA ALA A 44 -11.55 -15.23 3.14
C ALA A 44 -11.19 -15.41 4.60
N GLY A 45 -12.01 -14.83 5.49
CA GLY A 45 -11.77 -14.88 6.92
C GLY A 45 -10.74 -13.92 7.46
N GLU A 46 -10.13 -13.13 6.59
CA GLU A 46 -9.09 -12.19 6.97
C GLU A 46 -9.69 -10.80 7.13
N GLU A 47 -9.30 -10.09 8.20
CA GLU A 47 -9.69 -8.69 8.34
C GLU A 47 -8.83 -7.82 7.43
N PRO A 48 -9.35 -6.68 6.95
CA PRO A 48 -8.56 -5.83 6.06
C PRO A 48 -7.20 -5.40 6.61
N ILE A 49 -7.11 -5.10 7.91
CA ILE A 49 -5.83 -4.71 8.51
C ILE A 49 -4.84 -5.87 8.52
N GLU A 50 -5.34 -7.09 8.73
CA GLU A 50 -4.48 -8.28 8.70
C GLU A 50 -3.93 -8.52 7.29
N ALA A 51 -4.79 -8.35 6.28
CA ALA A 51 -4.37 -8.47 4.90
C ALA A 51 -3.31 -7.43 4.56
N ALA A 52 -3.52 -6.18 5.00
CA ALA A 52 -2.59 -5.10 4.75
C ALA A 52 -1.20 -5.41 5.31
N ILE A 53 -1.14 -5.86 6.57
CA ILE A 53 0.11 -6.20 7.23
C ILE A 53 0.78 -7.37 6.52
N ARG A 54 0.01 -8.38 6.16
CA ARG A 54 0.53 -9.56 5.45
C ARG A 54 1.13 -9.16 4.09
N GLU A 55 0.41 -8.32 3.33
CA GLU A 55 0.89 -7.89 2.02
C GLU A 55 2.17 -7.08 2.11
N VAL A 56 2.30 -6.21 3.11
CA VAL A 56 3.54 -5.46 3.32
C VAL A 56 4.70 -6.44 3.54
N ARG A 57 4.50 -7.43 4.41
CA ARG A 57 5.54 -8.42 4.70
C ARG A 57 5.89 -9.24 3.46
N GLU A 58 4.89 -9.68 2.71
CA GLU A 58 5.10 -10.52 1.53
C GLU A 58 5.78 -9.76 0.40
N GLU A 59 5.47 -8.48 0.24
CA GLU A 59 5.97 -7.70 -0.89
C GLU A 59 7.25 -6.94 -0.60
N THR A 60 7.54 -6.67 0.68
CA THR A 60 8.67 -5.80 1.04
C THR A 60 9.60 -6.39 2.09
N THR A 61 9.21 -7.47 2.75
CA THR A 61 9.89 -8.06 3.92
C THR A 61 9.86 -7.20 5.18
N LEU A 62 9.20 -6.04 5.16
CA LEU A 62 9.06 -5.21 6.36
C LEU A 62 8.09 -5.86 7.33
N GLU A 63 8.50 -6.05 8.60
CA GLU A 63 7.68 -6.69 9.62
C GLU A 63 7.28 -5.76 10.74
N ASP A 64 8.13 -4.79 11.06
CA ASP A 64 7.93 -3.93 12.23
C ASP A 64 7.35 -2.58 11.84
N ILE A 65 6.22 -2.59 11.12
CA ILE A 65 5.52 -1.35 10.83
C ILE A 65 4.68 -0.94 12.04
N SER A 66 4.64 0.38 12.28
CA SER A 66 3.99 0.94 13.45
C SER A 66 2.84 1.85 13.02
N PHE A 67 1.64 1.58 13.54
CA PHE A 67 0.45 2.38 13.23
C PHE A 67 0.36 3.54 14.21
N ASP A 68 1.32 4.46 14.11
CA ASP A 68 1.47 5.59 15.02
C ASP A 68 0.26 6.53 15.04
N TRP A 69 -0.52 6.54 13.96
CA TRP A 69 -1.69 7.42 13.81
C TRP A 69 -3.01 6.67 14.01
N GLY A 70 -2.94 5.45 14.55
CA GLY A 70 -4.11 4.59 14.73
C GLY A 70 -4.43 3.81 13.47
N MET A 71 -5.59 3.18 13.45
CA MET A 71 -6.03 2.36 12.33
C MET A 71 -6.82 3.18 11.30
N VAL A 72 -6.32 4.36 10.99
CA VAL A 72 -6.93 5.22 9.98
C VAL A 72 -6.68 4.66 8.59
N PHE A 73 -7.59 4.90 7.67
CA PHE A 73 -7.43 4.42 6.30
C PHE A 73 -8.17 5.31 5.32
N MET A 74 -7.83 5.16 4.05
CA MET A 74 -8.54 5.78 2.95
C MET A 74 -8.82 4.72 1.90
N ASP A 75 -10.04 4.70 1.38
CA ASP A 75 -10.44 3.79 0.32
C ASP A 75 -10.39 4.51 -1.02
N THR A 76 -10.00 3.78 -2.06
CA THR A 76 -10.07 4.25 -3.44
C THR A 76 -10.98 3.33 -4.24
N GLY A 77 -11.70 3.90 -5.18
CA GLY A 77 -12.57 3.14 -6.06
C GLY A 77 -14.05 3.40 -5.81
N PRO A 78 -14.89 2.64 -6.51
CA PRO A 78 -14.53 1.50 -7.34
C PRO A 78 -13.81 1.92 -8.64
N TYR A 79 -12.89 1.05 -9.06
CA TYR A 79 -12.16 1.22 -10.32
C TYR A 79 -11.97 -0.17 -10.93
N ASN A 80 -11.61 -0.23 -12.20
CA ASN A 80 -11.32 -1.51 -12.88
C ASN A 80 -12.32 -2.61 -12.52
N LYS A 81 -13.57 -2.45 -12.94
CA LYS A 81 -14.64 -3.43 -12.73
C LYS A 81 -15.00 -3.65 -11.26
N GLY A 82 -15.12 -2.57 -10.51
CA GLY A 82 -15.63 -2.61 -9.15
C GLY A 82 -14.58 -2.87 -8.07
N LYS A 83 -13.32 -2.73 -8.42
CA LYS A 83 -12.22 -2.91 -7.48
C LYS A 83 -12.20 -1.79 -6.46
N ILE A 84 -12.00 -2.14 -5.18
CA ILE A 84 -11.80 -1.17 -4.12
C ILE A 84 -10.50 -1.52 -3.43
N SER A 85 -9.68 -0.50 -3.14
CA SER A 85 -8.44 -0.68 -2.40
C SER A 85 -8.46 0.21 -1.17
N ARG A 86 -8.13 -0.38 -0.03
CA ARG A 86 -8.03 0.32 1.24
C ARG A 86 -6.56 0.48 1.60
N TYR A 87 -6.19 1.70 1.97
CA TYR A 87 -4.81 1.99 2.38
C TYR A 87 -4.79 2.49 3.81
N TYR A 88 -4.13 1.73 4.67
CA TYR A 88 -3.80 2.17 6.03
C TYR A 88 -2.53 3.00 5.99
N LEU A 89 -2.11 3.54 7.11
CA LEU A 89 -0.92 4.38 7.20
C LEU A 89 -0.05 3.88 8.35
N ALA A 90 1.22 3.60 8.06
CA ALA A 90 2.13 3.11 9.07
C ALA A 90 3.54 3.63 8.82
N ARG A 91 4.32 3.68 9.90
CA ARG A 91 5.72 4.08 9.85
C ARG A 91 6.61 2.85 9.93
N SER A 92 7.70 2.87 9.18
CA SER A 92 8.75 1.87 9.31
C SER A 92 10.05 2.57 9.68
N ILE A 93 10.77 2.02 10.66
CA ILE A 93 12.12 2.47 10.98
C ILE A 93 13.09 1.80 10.02
N GLU A 94 12.84 0.51 9.71
CA GLU A 94 13.63 -0.22 8.74
C GLU A 94 13.31 0.27 7.33
N THR A 95 14.35 0.63 6.59
CA THR A 95 14.19 1.14 5.23
C THR A 95 14.70 0.17 4.15
N HIS A 96 15.39 -0.89 4.57
CA HIS A 96 15.83 -1.90 3.60
C HIS A 96 14.64 -2.76 3.17
N VAL A 97 14.36 -2.74 1.89
CA VAL A 97 13.26 -3.49 1.29
C VAL A 97 13.83 -4.54 0.35
N SER A 98 13.38 -5.78 0.53
CA SER A 98 13.67 -6.85 -0.42
C SER A 98 12.40 -7.16 -1.19
N LEU A 99 12.54 -7.56 -2.44
CA LEU A 99 11.41 -7.92 -3.28
C LEU A 99 11.41 -9.45 -3.45
N PRO A 100 10.70 -10.19 -2.58
CA PRO A 100 10.76 -11.64 -2.58
C PRO A 100 10.12 -12.24 -3.84
N VAL A 101 10.55 -13.43 -4.19
CA VAL A 101 9.92 -14.19 -5.26
C VAL A 101 8.50 -14.55 -4.83
N ASN A 102 7.53 -14.28 -5.71
CA ASN A 102 6.15 -14.70 -5.51
C ASN A 102 6.06 -16.16 -5.99
N PRO A 103 5.74 -17.13 -5.11
CA PRO A 103 5.72 -18.54 -5.51
C PRO A 103 4.76 -18.84 -6.65
N ALA A 104 3.66 -18.11 -6.76
CA ALA A 104 2.69 -18.32 -7.83
C ALA A 104 3.21 -17.85 -9.18
N LEU A 105 4.16 -16.91 -9.20
CA LEU A 105 4.71 -16.36 -10.44
C LEU A 105 6.09 -16.90 -10.79
N GLY A 106 6.86 -17.34 -9.79
CA GLY A 106 8.24 -17.76 -9.98
C GLY A 106 9.24 -16.63 -10.06
N PHE A 107 8.79 -15.37 -9.83
CA PHE A 107 9.63 -14.18 -9.81
C PHE A 107 8.97 -13.14 -8.92
N PRO A 108 9.67 -12.05 -8.53
CA PRO A 108 9.06 -11.01 -7.72
C PRO A 108 7.89 -10.34 -8.44
N GLU A 109 6.83 -10.09 -7.69
CA GLU A 109 5.65 -9.40 -8.23
C GLU A 109 5.99 -7.97 -8.63
N HIS A 110 6.88 -7.32 -7.89
CA HIS A 110 7.30 -5.96 -8.13
C HIS A 110 8.75 -5.94 -8.62
N HIS A 111 9.07 -4.97 -9.47
CA HIS A 111 10.36 -4.87 -10.13
C HIS A 111 11.30 -3.89 -9.45
N GLU A 112 10.77 -2.97 -8.66
CA GLU A 112 11.55 -1.93 -8.03
C GLU A 112 10.83 -1.39 -6.80
N ALA A 113 11.60 -0.95 -5.79
CA ALA A 113 11.08 -0.25 -4.62
C ALA A 113 11.85 1.06 -4.48
N ARG A 114 11.15 2.14 -4.12
CA ARG A 114 11.78 3.43 -3.85
C ARG A 114 11.14 4.11 -2.66
N TRP A 115 11.98 4.77 -1.89
CA TRP A 115 11.55 5.71 -0.86
C TRP A 115 11.65 7.11 -1.45
N VAL A 116 10.52 7.81 -1.55
CA VAL A 116 10.48 9.11 -2.22
C VAL A 116 9.76 10.14 -1.37
N GLU A 117 10.10 11.41 -1.57
CA GLU A 117 9.42 12.49 -0.89
C GLU A 117 8.04 12.74 -1.49
N PHE A 118 7.24 13.52 -0.78
CA PHE A 118 5.84 13.76 -1.11
C PHE A 118 5.60 14.20 -2.55
N ASP A 119 6.32 15.22 -3.00
CA ASP A 119 6.10 15.76 -4.35
C ASP A 119 6.42 14.73 -5.44
N ILE A 120 7.44 13.92 -5.20
CA ILE A 120 7.82 12.87 -6.13
C ILE A 120 6.78 11.74 -6.12
N ALA A 121 6.30 11.38 -4.94
CA ALA A 121 5.24 10.37 -4.84
C ALA A 121 4.01 10.77 -5.65
N LEU A 122 3.59 12.04 -5.56
CA LEU A 122 2.45 12.56 -6.32
C LEU A 122 2.65 12.40 -7.83
N GLN A 123 3.89 12.57 -8.31
CA GLN A 123 4.20 12.45 -9.72
C GLN A 123 4.27 11.00 -10.19
N MET A 124 4.70 10.09 -9.31
CA MET A 124 4.94 8.70 -9.68
C MET A 124 3.68 7.85 -9.68
N VAL A 125 2.78 8.08 -8.72
CA VAL A 125 1.56 7.27 -8.62
C VAL A 125 0.54 7.70 -9.67
N SER A 126 -0.41 6.80 -9.96
CA SER A 126 -1.51 7.16 -10.86
C SER A 126 -2.40 8.21 -10.19
N PRO A 127 -3.17 8.99 -11.00
CA PRO A 127 -4.05 10.03 -10.42
C PRO A 127 -5.01 9.51 -9.36
N ARG A 128 -5.43 8.26 -9.45
CA ARG A 128 -6.31 7.62 -8.47
C ARG A 128 -5.69 7.65 -7.06
N LEU A 129 -4.38 7.60 -6.98
CA LEU A 129 -3.67 7.52 -5.69
C LEU A 129 -3.21 8.88 -5.16
N ASN A 130 -3.34 9.95 -5.95
CA ASN A 130 -2.97 11.28 -5.45
C ASN A 130 -3.72 11.65 -4.16
N PRO A 131 -5.03 11.40 -4.05
CA PRO A 131 -5.73 11.69 -2.80
C PRO A 131 -5.18 10.90 -1.61
N VAL A 132 -4.73 9.67 -1.84
CA VAL A 132 -4.17 8.83 -0.78
C VAL A 132 -2.86 9.43 -0.26
N VAL A 133 -1.98 9.86 -1.16
CA VAL A 133 -0.72 10.49 -0.78
C VAL A 133 -0.96 11.77 0.02
N ARG A 134 -1.91 12.60 -0.44
CA ARG A 134 -2.25 13.85 0.25
C ARG A 134 -2.87 13.57 1.62
N TRP A 135 -3.77 12.62 1.69
CA TRP A 135 -4.39 12.20 2.94
C TRP A 135 -3.33 11.75 3.95
N ALA A 136 -2.40 10.92 3.52
CA ALA A 136 -1.35 10.41 4.41
C ALA A 136 -0.53 11.56 4.99
N ARG A 137 -0.11 12.52 4.14
CA ARG A 137 0.64 13.67 4.62
C ARG A 137 -0.16 14.50 5.60
N ASP A 138 -1.45 14.70 5.33
CA ASP A 138 -2.30 15.48 6.21
C ASP A 138 -2.48 14.82 7.58
N VAL A 139 -2.65 13.50 7.61
CA VAL A 139 -2.76 12.74 8.86
C VAL A 139 -1.46 12.85 9.66
N ILE A 140 -0.33 12.70 8.99
CA ILE A 140 0.98 12.77 9.63
C ILE A 140 1.26 14.20 10.12
N ASN A 141 0.71 15.17 9.44
CA ASN A 141 0.91 16.58 9.73
C ASN A 141 2.40 16.96 9.67
N TYR A 142 3.02 16.60 8.58
CA TYR A 142 4.45 16.78 8.40
C TYR A 142 4.75 18.02 7.54
#